data_85696217131c29dcce5e7cd4f4963663
#
_entry.id   85696217131c29dcce5e7cd4f4963663
#
_cell.length_a   1.000
_cell.length_b   1.000
_cell.length_c   1.000
_cell.angle_alpha   90.00
_cell.angle_beta   90.00
_cell.angle_gamma   90.00
#
_symmetry.space_group_name_H-M   'P 1'
#
loop_
_entity.id
_entity.type
_entity.pdbx_description
1 polymer ?
#
loop_
_entity_poly.entity_id
_entity_poly.type
_entity_poly.pdbx_seq_one_letter_code
_entity_poly.pdbx_strand_id
1 'polypeptide(L)'
;LGDYLEAGGYGPRFIRHYIVPMGAAIWSMSLADMLGFPLQFFVRFFKNHGLLSVSNRPQWCVIEGGSSSYIEPLTRSFREQIRLNCPVDKVERTGDGVVIHSLAGSETFDRVVFACHSDQALALLADPSQAEQDILGALPYADNDVVLHTDTRLLPDRKLAWASWNYRLSGSAQTQAAVTYDMNILQGIHSDTTFCVSLNQTPMINPLKILARYTYAHPQYSLAAVAAQNRWEELHGARHTFYCGAYWANGFHEDGVSSALRVAQAFGETL
;
A
#
# COMPACT_ATOMS: atom_id res chain seq x y z
N LEU A 1 -15.81 -11.84 -3.64
CA LEU A 1 -16.63 -11.18 -2.59
C LEU A 1 -18.08 -11.02 -3.09
N GLY A 2 -18.29 -10.52 -4.29
CA GLY A 2 -19.63 -10.29 -4.87
C GLY A 2 -20.51 -11.52 -4.83
N ASP A 3 -20.03 -12.64 -5.37
CA ASP A 3 -20.75 -13.92 -5.42
C ASP A 3 -21.20 -14.39 -4.02
N TYR A 4 -20.34 -14.20 -3.02
CA TYR A 4 -20.65 -14.52 -1.61
C TYR A 4 -21.78 -13.65 -1.05
N LEU A 5 -21.71 -12.34 -1.33
CA LEU A 5 -22.73 -11.39 -0.88
C LEU A 5 -24.09 -11.67 -1.54
N GLU A 6 -24.09 -12.01 -2.82
CA GLU A 6 -25.29 -12.37 -3.57
C GLU A 6 -25.89 -13.69 -3.06
N ALA A 7 -25.08 -14.76 -3.01
CA ALA A 7 -25.53 -16.07 -2.53
C ALA A 7 -26.02 -16.04 -1.07
N GLY A 8 -25.45 -15.18 -0.25
CA GLY A 8 -25.85 -15.00 1.16
C GLY A 8 -27.07 -14.11 1.34
N GLY A 9 -27.63 -13.53 0.27
CA GLY A 9 -28.83 -12.68 0.33
C GLY A 9 -28.62 -11.39 1.14
N TYR A 10 -27.40 -10.85 1.17
CA TYR A 10 -27.12 -9.61 1.90
C TYR A 10 -27.86 -8.41 1.29
N GLY A 11 -28.45 -7.57 2.16
CA GLY A 11 -29.23 -6.43 1.72
C GLY A 11 -28.42 -5.36 0.98
N PRO A 12 -29.02 -4.68 -0.03
CA PRO A 12 -28.32 -3.67 -0.85
C PRO A 12 -27.69 -2.53 -0.05
N ARG A 13 -28.29 -2.14 1.10
CA ARG A 13 -27.74 -1.11 1.98
C ARG A 13 -26.42 -1.56 2.61
N PHE A 14 -26.35 -2.81 3.10
CA PHE A 14 -25.13 -3.35 3.66
C PHE A 14 -24.00 -3.40 2.61
N ILE A 15 -24.32 -3.86 1.39
CA ILE A 15 -23.36 -3.96 0.31
C ILE A 15 -22.85 -2.57 -0.11
N ARG A 16 -23.78 -1.66 -0.46
CA ARG A 16 -23.43 -0.37 -1.07
C ARG A 16 -22.93 0.69 -0.08
N HIS A 17 -23.33 0.62 1.20
CA HIS A 17 -23.01 1.66 2.18
C HIS A 17 -22.04 1.21 3.26
N TYR A 18 -21.70 -0.06 3.33
CA TYR A 18 -20.78 -0.58 4.35
C TYR A 18 -19.65 -1.42 3.75
N ILE A 19 -19.95 -2.65 3.27
CA ILE A 19 -18.90 -3.64 3.02
C ILE A 19 -18.01 -3.27 1.81
N VAL A 20 -18.62 -2.89 0.68
CA VAL A 20 -17.88 -2.49 -0.53
C VAL A 20 -17.12 -1.19 -0.32
N PRO A 21 -17.73 -0.10 0.20
CA PRO A 21 -17.00 1.12 0.49
C PRO A 21 -15.86 0.93 1.49
N MET A 22 -16.06 0.13 2.52
CA MET A 22 -15.03 -0.11 3.52
C MET A 22 -13.82 -0.84 2.92
N GLY A 23 -14.04 -1.88 2.13
CA GLY A 23 -12.96 -2.56 1.42
C GLY A 23 -12.27 -1.65 0.41
N ALA A 24 -13.04 -0.90 -0.38
CA ALA A 24 -12.51 0.07 -1.32
C ALA A 24 -11.65 1.15 -0.63
N ALA A 25 -12.02 1.59 0.56
CA ALA A 25 -11.25 2.55 1.36
C ALA A 25 -9.94 1.96 1.87
N ILE A 26 -9.94 0.69 2.29
CA ILE A 26 -8.76 0.01 2.83
C ILE A 26 -7.68 -0.18 1.75
N TRP A 27 -8.08 -0.60 0.54
CA TRP A 27 -7.13 -0.92 -0.54
C TRP A 27 -7.10 0.10 -1.67
N SER A 28 -7.78 1.23 -1.52
CA SER A 28 -7.87 2.30 -2.54
C SER A 28 -8.31 1.79 -3.91
N MET A 29 -9.25 0.85 -3.92
CA MET A 29 -9.80 0.22 -5.12
C MET A 29 -11.06 0.91 -5.61
N SER A 30 -11.44 0.63 -6.86
CA SER A 30 -12.77 1.02 -7.35
C SER A 30 -13.87 0.21 -6.65
N LEU A 31 -15.07 0.79 -6.56
CA LEU A 31 -16.23 0.09 -5.99
C LEU A 31 -16.63 -1.16 -6.81
N ALA A 32 -16.42 -1.10 -8.13
CA ALA A 32 -16.72 -2.22 -9.02
C ALA A 32 -15.74 -3.38 -8.83
N ASP A 33 -14.43 -3.06 -8.78
CA ASP A 33 -13.39 -4.07 -8.61
C ASP A 33 -13.45 -4.74 -7.24
N MET A 34 -13.98 -4.03 -6.23
CA MET A 34 -14.15 -4.58 -4.88
C MET A 34 -15.12 -5.79 -4.85
N LEU A 35 -16.08 -5.87 -5.75
CA LEU A 35 -16.95 -7.06 -5.86
C LEU A 35 -16.18 -8.30 -6.36
N GLY A 36 -15.16 -8.11 -7.19
CA GLY A 36 -14.23 -9.17 -7.63
C GLY A 36 -13.14 -9.53 -6.64
N PHE A 37 -13.06 -8.82 -5.50
CA PHE A 37 -11.99 -8.99 -4.52
C PHE A 37 -11.98 -10.41 -3.92
N PRO A 38 -10.78 -11.02 -3.68
CA PRO A 38 -10.67 -12.36 -3.12
C PRO A 38 -11.28 -12.45 -1.72
N LEU A 39 -12.37 -13.21 -1.57
CA LEU A 39 -13.12 -13.30 -0.31
C LEU A 39 -12.26 -13.78 0.87
N GLN A 40 -11.44 -14.80 0.66
CA GLN A 40 -10.60 -15.35 1.72
C GLN A 40 -9.58 -14.32 2.23
N PHE A 41 -9.01 -13.53 1.34
CA PHE A 41 -8.09 -12.45 1.66
C PHE A 41 -8.80 -11.35 2.46
N PHE A 42 -10.00 -10.94 2.01
CA PHE A 42 -10.86 -9.98 2.70
C PHE A 42 -11.21 -10.43 4.12
N VAL A 43 -11.73 -11.64 4.28
CA VAL A 43 -12.15 -12.16 5.58
C VAL A 43 -10.96 -12.30 6.54
N ARG A 44 -9.80 -12.77 6.05
CA ARG A 44 -8.58 -12.88 6.85
C ARG A 44 -8.14 -11.51 7.39
N PHE A 45 -8.12 -10.50 6.53
CA PHE A 45 -7.80 -9.14 6.93
C PHE A 45 -8.77 -8.61 7.98
N PHE A 46 -10.07 -8.71 7.74
CA PHE A 46 -11.09 -8.24 8.67
C PHE A 46 -11.02 -8.96 10.03
N LYS A 47 -10.75 -10.26 10.03
CA LYS A 47 -10.54 -11.04 11.26
C LYS A 47 -9.32 -10.55 12.03
N ASN A 48 -8.18 -10.40 11.38
CA ASN A 48 -6.92 -9.99 12.01
C ASN A 48 -7.01 -8.59 12.62
N HIS A 49 -7.80 -7.70 12.02
CA HIS A 49 -7.98 -6.32 12.48
C HIS A 49 -9.19 -6.14 13.43
N GLY A 50 -9.82 -7.23 13.86
CA GLY A 50 -10.98 -7.18 14.76
C GLY A 50 -12.23 -6.54 14.15
N LEU A 51 -12.30 -6.40 12.82
CA LEU A 51 -13.42 -5.76 12.12
C LEU A 51 -14.67 -6.65 12.02
N LEU A 52 -14.54 -7.95 12.33
CA LEU A 52 -15.65 -8.91 12.44
C LEU A 52 -16.21 -9.02 13.85
N SER A 53 -15.64 -8.29 14.82
CA SER A 53 -16.08 -8.33 16.23
C SER A 53 -16.62 -6.97 16.67
N VAL A 54 -17.61 -6.99 17.57
CA VAL A 54 -18.14 -5.79 18.23
C VAL A 54 -17.50 -5.54 19.59
N SER A 55 -16.82 -6.55 20.16
CA SER A 55 -16.12 -6.49 21.44
C SER A 55 -14.69 -7.06 21.31
N ASN A 56 -13.85 -6.75 22.28
CA ASN A 56 -12.44 -7.21 22.34
C ASN A 56 -11.65 -6.91 21.07
N ARG A 57 -11.88 -5.74 20.48
CA ARG A 57 -11.10 -5.28 19.31
C ARG A 57 -9.68 -4.96 19.71
N PRO A 58 -8.68 -5.23 18.84
CA PRO A 58 -7.31 -4.79 19.09
C PRO A 58 -7.26 -3.27 19.22
N GLN A 59 -6.41 -2.77 20.13
CA GLN A 59 -6.12 -1.35 20.22
C GLN A 59 -5.28 -0.94 19.00
N TRP A 60 -5.78 0.01 18.23
CA TRP A 60 -5.03 0.61 17.13
C TRP A 60 -4.05 1.63 17.71
N CYS A 61 -2.83 1.61 17.20
CA CYS A 61 -1.76 2.50 17.60
C CYS A 61 -1.15 3.16 16.38
N VAL A 62 -0.53 4.31 16.59
CA VAL A 62 0.33 4.99 15.61
C VAL A 62 1.70 5.21 16.22
N ILE A 63 2.71 5.40 15.37
CA ILE A 63 4.06 5.71 15.84
C ILE A 63 4.06 7.17 16.30
N GLU A 64 4.47 7.42 17.54
CA GLU A 64 4.61 8.77 18.08
C GLU A 64 5.60 9.58 17.24
N GLY A 65 5.20 10.80 16.86
CA GLY A 65 5.98 11.63 15.95
C GLY A 65 5.88 11.26 14.47
N GLY A 66 5.03 10.25 14.12
CA GLY A 66 4.84 9.76 12.76
C GLY A 66 5.88 8.74 12.30
N SER A 67 5.63 8.09 11.19
CA SER A 67 6.46 6.97 10.69
C SER A 67 7.89 7.40 10.29
N SER A 68 8.15 8.67 10.03
CA SER A 68 9.51 9.17 9.75
C SER A 68 10.44 9.10 10.96
N SER A 69 9.91 9.04 12.18
CA SER A 69 10.69 9.05 13.42
C SER A 69 11.60 7.82 13.59
N TYR A 70 11.25 6.68 13.01
CA TYR A 70 12.08 5.48 13.08
C TYR A 70 13.16 5.38 12.00
N ILE A 71 13.12 6.23 10.96
CA ILE A 71 14.04 6.13 9.82
C ILE A 71 15.50 6.39 10.27
N GLU A 72 15.73 7.45 11.02
CA GLU A 72 17.08 7.80 11.48
C GLU A 72 17.68 6.72 12.40
N PRO A 73 16.99 6.24 13.44
CA PRO A 73 17.51 5.13 14.25
C PRO A 73 17.79 3.87 13.45
N LEU A 74 16.90 3.52 12.51
CA LEU A 74 17.01 2.31 11.70
C LEU A 74 18.19 2.36 10.71
N THR A 75 18.48 3.53 10.16
CA THR A 75 19.51 3.69 9.11
C THR A 75 20.86 4.16 9.63
N ARG A 76 21.01 4.45 10.92
CA ARG A 76 22.19 5.07 11.52
C ARG A 76 23.49 4.34 11.19
N SER A 77 23.50 3.01 11.23
CA SER A 77 24.71 2.21 11.03
C SER A 77 25.22 2.19 9.58
N PHE A 78 24.35 2.50 8.60
CA PHE A 78 24.69 2.48 7.17
C PHE A 78 24.29 3.76 6.43
N ARG A 79 24.04 4.85 7.16
CA ARG A 79 23.56 6.13 6.61
C ARG A 79 24.46 6.65 5.49
N GLU A 80 25.76 6.55 5.63
CA GLU A 80 26.75 7.01 4.64
C GLU A 80 26.71 6.19 3.34
N GLN A 81 26.08 5.03 3.35
CA GLN A 81 25.91 4.16 2.18
C GLN A 81 24.60 4.45 1.43
N ILE A 82 23.72 5.28 2.00
CA ILE A 82 22.45 5.64 1.36
C ILE A 82 22.69 6.74 0.34
N ARG A 83 22.35 6.47 -0.92
CA ARG A 83 22.48 7.43 -2.02
C ARG A 83 21.08 7.97 -2.38
N LEU A 84 20.81 9.19 -1.95
CA LEU A 84 19.60 9.90 -2.32
C LEU A 84 19.76 10.55 -3.70
N ASN A 85 18.63 10.82 -4.38
CA ASN A 85 18.60 11.40 -5.73
C ASN A 85 19.45 10.62 -6.75
N CYS A 86 19.55 9.31 -6.57
CA CYS A 86 20.28 8.41 -7.46
C CYS A 86 19.35 7.26 -7.91
N PRO A 87 18.37 7.56 -8.77
CA PRO A 87 17.46 6.54 -9.28
C PRO A 87 18.23 5.49 -10.07
N VAL A 88 17.82 4.23 -9.91
CA VAL A 88 18.29 3.12 -10.72
C VAL A 88 17.49 3.09 -12.02
N ASP A 89 18.17 3.01 -13.14
CA ASP A 89 17.56 2.99 -14.47
C ASP A 89 17.40 1.56 -15.01
N LYS A 90 18.34 0.67 -14.65
CA LYS A 90 18.37 -0.71 -15.16
C LYS A 90 19.18 -1.61 -14.25
N VAL A 91 18.78 -2.88 -14.16
CA VAL A 91 19.51 -3.96 -13.50
C VAL A 91 19.76 -5.09 -14.51
N GLU A 92 21.02 -5.44 -14.72
CA GLU A 92 21.47 -6.56 -15.57
C GLU A 92 22.01 -7.67 -14.68
N ARG A 93 21.60 -8.92 -14.92
CA ARG A 93 22.12 -10.08 -14.21
C ARG A 93 23.24 -10.74 -15.01
N THR A 94 24.34 -11.01 -14.33
CA THR A 94 25.51 -11.72 -14.88
C THR A 94 25.61 -13.12 -14.28
N GLY A 95 26.60 -13.90 -14.71
CA GLY A 95 26.87 -15.22 -14.14
C GLY A 95 27.28 -15.16 -12.66
N ASP A 96 27.94 -14.08 -12.24
CA ASP A 96 28.56 -13.95 -10.91
C ASP A 96 27.90 -12.88 -10.02
N GLY A 97 26.87 -12.18 -10.51
CA GLY A 97 26.21 -11.12 -9.75
C GLY A 97 25.27 -10.26 -10.59
N VAL A 98 25.21 -8.98 -10.27
CA VAL A 98 24.36 -8.00 -10.94
C VAL A 98 25.10 -6.71 -11.25
N VAL A 99 24.74 -6.04 -12.35
CA VAL A 99 25.20 -4.69 -12.68
C VAL A 99 24.01 -3.75 -12.53
N ILE A 100 24.16 -2.72 -11.70
CA ILE A 100 23.18 -1.67 -11.46
C ILE A 100 23.60 -0.44 -12.23
N HIS A 101 22.71 0.07 -13.08
CA HIS A 101 22.89 1.30 -13.85
C HIS A 101 22.07 2.42 -13.20
N SER A 102 22.70 3.56 -12.98
CA SER A 102 22.09 4.75 -12.41
C SER A 102 22.72 6.02 -12.99
N LEU A 103 22.22 7.18 -12.59
CA LEU A 103 22.85 8.46 -12.96
C LEU A 103 24.32 8.58 -12.50
N ALA A 104 24.71 7.85 -11.45
CA ALA A 104 26.10 7.83 -10.96
C ALA A 104 27.03 6.92 -11.78
N GLY A 105 26.50 6.19 -12.75
CA GLY A 105 27.24 5.23 -13.58
C GLY A 105 26.78 3.79 -13.33
N SER A 106 27.63 2.83 -13.68
CA SER A 106 27.34 1.40 -13.54
C SER A 106 28.24 0.78 -12.48
N GLU A 107 27.64 0.03 -11.57
CA GLU A 107 28.35 -0.65 -10.48
C GLU A 107 27.95 -2.12 -10.41
N THR A 108 28.90 -2.98 -10.06
CA THR A 108 28.68 -4.42 -9.92
C THR A 108 28.50 -4.79 -8.44
N PHE A 109 27.54 -5.67 -8.17
CA PHE A 109 27.24 -6.18 -6.84
C PHE A 109 27.02 -7.69 -6.91
N ASP A 110 27.25 -8.39 -5.79
CA ASP A 110 27.00 -9.82 -5.69
C ASP A 110 25.51 -10.14 -5.83
N ARG A 111 24.66 -9.24 -5.33
CA ARG A 111 23.19 -9.43 -5.24
C ARG A 111 22.45 -8.09 -5.26
N VAL A 112 21.19 -8.14 -5.65
CA VAL A 112 20.27 -6.99 -5.56
C VAL A 112 19.00 -7.37 -4.81
N VAL A 113 18.53 -6.45 -3.98
CA VAL A 113 17.22 -6.53 -3.32
C VAL A 113 16.34 -5.40 -3.84
N PHE A 114 15.27 -5.73 -4.53
CA PHE A 114 14.25 -4.76 -4.92
C PHE A 114 13.29 -4.54 -3.77
N ALA A 115 13.24 -3.30 -3.25
CA ALA A 115 12.34 -2.85 -2.20
C ALA A 115 11.37 -1.75 -2.70
N CYS A 116 11.14 -1.70 -4.00
CA CYS A 116 10.18 -0.82 -4.68
C CYS A 116 8.91 -1.61 -5.06
N HIS A 117 7.97 -1.00 -5.79
CA HIS A 117 6.79 -1.69 -6.29
C HIS A 117 7.16 -2.85 -7.23
N SER A 118 6.31 -3.89 -7.32
CA SER A 118 6.57 -5.06 -8.16
C SER A 118 6.65 -4.72 -9.66
N ASP A 119 5.80 -3.82 -10.15
CA ASP A 119 5.82 -3.31 -11.52
C ASP A 119 7.09 -2.50 -11.82
N GLN A 120 7.54 -1.68 -10.87
CA GLN A 120 8.80 -0.94 -10.97
C GLN A 120 9.99 -1.90 -10.98
N ALA A 121 10.00 -2.89 -10.08
CA ALA A 121 11.05 -3.90 -10.06
C ALA A 121 11.14 -4.65 -11.40
N LEU A 122 9.99 -5.07 -11.96
CA LEU A 122 9.93 -5.73 -13.25
C LEU A 122 10.44 -4.84 -14.40
N ALA A 123 10.07 -3.55 -14.38
CA ALA A 123 10.49 -2.59 -15.41
C ALA A 123 12.00 -2.29 -15.38
N LEU A 124 12.65 -2.40 -14.22
CA LEU A 124 14.10 -2.20 -14.06
C LEU A 124 14.94 -3.37 -14.55
N LEU A 125 14.36 -4.57 -14.67
CA LEU A 125 15.09 -5.76 -15.11
C LEU A 125 15.35 -5.72 -16.62
N ALA A 126 16.62 -5.82 -17.03
CA ALA A 126 17.00 -5.89 -18.44
C ALA A 126 16.56 -7.18 -19.12
N ASP A 127 16.47 -8.25 -18.35
CA ASP A 127 16.30 -9.62 -18.82
C ASP A 127 15.35 -10.44 -17.91
N PRO A 128 14.09 -9.96 -17.72
CA PRO A 128 13.15 -10.62 -16.82
C PRO A 128 12.86 -12.04 -17.30
N SER A 129 12.92 -13.00 -16.38
CA SER A 129 12.49 -14.37 -16.61
C SER A 129 10.97 -14.47 -16.76
N GLN A 130 10.46 -15.57 -17.31
CA GLN A 130 9.01 -15.78 -17.39
C GLN A 130 8.35 -15.79 -16.00
N ALA A 131 8.99 -16.40 -15.00
CA ALA A 131 8.48 -16.40 -13.63
C ALA A 131 8.37 -14.97 -13.05
N GLU A 132 9.38 -14.10 -13.29
CA GLU A 132 9.33 -12.70 -12.86
C GLU A 132 8.21 -11.93 -13.57
N GLN A 133 8.02 -12.12 -14.87
CA GLN A 133 6.92 -11.52 -15.61
C GLN A 133 5.56 -11.99 -15.09
N ASP A 134 5.39 -13.27 -14.86
CA ASP A 134 4.13 -13.86 -14.39
C ASP A 134 3.79 -13.43 -12.96
N ILE A 135 4.77 -13.38 -12.07
CA ILE A 135 4.56 -13.13 -10.64
C ILE A 135 4.52 -11.64 -10.33
N LEU A 136 5.53 -10.86 -10.73
CA LEU A 136 5.58 -9.42 -10.46
C LEU A 136 4.53 -8.66 -11.28
N GLY A 137 4.27 -9.10 -12.52
CA GLY A 137 3.26 -8.52 -13.39
C GLY A 137 1.81 -8.81 -12.99
N ALA A 138 1.58 -9.83 -12.14
CA ALA A 138 0.24 -10.14 -11.63
C ALA A 138 -0.24 -9.16 -10.54
N LEU A 139 0.59 -8.24 -10.10
CA LEU A 139 0.34 -7.23 -9.07
C LEU A 139 0.28 -5.83 -9.71
N PRO A 140 -0.81 -5.46 -10.41
CA PRO A 140 -0.94 -4.14 -11.01
C PRO A 140 -1.13 -3.07 -9.94
N TYR A 141 -0.79 -1.83 -10.28
CA TYR A 141 -0.96 -0.66 -9.41
C TYR A 141 -1.94 0.33 -10.02
N ALA A 142 -2.67 1.03 -9.17
CA ALA A 142 -3.55 2.12 -9.57
C ALA A 142 -3.15 3.40 -8.85
N ASP A 143 -3.03 4.48 -9.62
CA ASP A 143 -2.71 5.80 -9.09
C ASP A 143 -3.89 6.39 -8.34
N ASN A 144 -3.59 7.02 -7.20
CA ASN A 144 -4.52 7.79 -6.41
C ASN A 144 -4.02 9.23 -6.27
N ASP A 145 -4.89 10.18 -6.54
CA ASP A 145 -4.64 11.60 -6.26
C ASP A 145 -4.81 11.84 -4.76
N VAL A 146 -3.75 12.27 -4.10
CA VAL A 146 -3.67 12.41 -2.64
C VAL A 146 -3.36 13.87 -2.31
N VAL A 147 -4.23 14.50 -1.51
CA VAL A 147 -4.09 15.90 -1.13
C VAL A 147 -4.03 16.06 0.37
N LEU A 148 -2.97 16.69 0.87
CA LEU A 148 -2.89 17.22 2.23
C LEU A 148 -3.51 18.63 2.24
N HIS A 149 -4.50 18.86 3.11
CA HIS A 149 -5.25 20.12 3.15
C HIS A 149 -5.85 20.40 4.53
N THR A 150 -6.43 21.60 4.68
CA THR A 150 -7.14 22.03 5.89
C THR A 150 -8.63 22.31 5.65
N ASP A 151 -9.20 21.77 4.58
CA ASP A 151 -10.61 21.97 4.22
C ASP A 151 -11.50 20.91 4.88
N THR A 152 -12.12 21.26 5.99
CA THR A 152 -12.96 20.35 6.77
C THR A 152 -14.33 20.06 6.15
N ARG A 153 -14.71 20.70 5.02
CA ARG A 153 -15.99 20.45 4.32
C ARG A 153 -16.11 19.03 3.75
N LEU A 154 -15.00 18.30 3.68
CA LEU A 154 -14.98 16.91 3.24
C LEU A 154 -15.24 15.94 4.40
N LEU A 155 -15.19 16.41 5.64
CA LEU A 155 -15.58 15.65 6.83
C LEU A 155 -17.11 15.73 7.04
N PRO A 156 -17.71 14.86 7.86
CA PRO A 156 -19.13 14.94 8.18
C PRO A 156 -19.53 16.30 8.77
N ASP A 157 -20.74 16.77 8.49
CA ASP A 157 -21.26 18.05 9.01
C ASP A 157 -21.26 18.09 10.55
N ARG A 158 -21.55 16.95 11.18
CA ARG A 158 -21.54 16.83 12.65
C ARG A 158 -20.13 16.43 13.14
N LYS A 159 -19.48 17.29 13.89
CA LYS A 159 -18.14 16.99 14.47
C LYS A 159 -18.10 15.69 15.29
N LEU A 160 -19.18 15.34 15.98
CA LEU A 160 -19.28 14.08 16.73
C LEU A 160 -19.26 12.82 15.83
N ALA A 161 -19.45 12.98 14.52
CA ALA A 161 -19.34 11.89 13.55
C ALA A 161 -17.97 11.82 12.88
N TRP A 162 -17.04 12.73 13.21
CA TRP A 162 -15.68 12.68 12.68
C TRP A 162 -14.96 11.45 13.20
N ALA A 163 -14.27 10.77 12.30
CA ALA A 163 -13.45 9.60 12.59
C ALA A 163 -12.10 9.76 11.90
N SER A 164 -11.13 8.95 12.30
CA SER A 164 -9.83 8.91 11.61
C SER A 164 -9.98 8.69 10.10
N TRP A 165 -10.98 7.90 9.69
CA TRP A 165 -11.30 7.60 8.29
C TRP A 165 -12.75 7.98 8.02
N ASN A 166 -12.96 8.90 7.08
CA ASN A 166 -14.27 9.35 6.67
C ASN A 166 -14.47 9.02 5.20
N TYR A 167 -15.31 8.01 4.92
CA TYR A 167 -15.64 7.61 3.56
C TYR A 167 -16.84 8.41 3.06
N ARG A 168 -16.74 8.91 1.82
CA ARG A 168 -17.83 9.67 1.18
C ARG A 168 -18.41 8.89 0.02
N LEU A 169 -19.74 8.74 0.01
CA LEU A 169 -20.52 8.25 -1.13
C LEU A 169 -21.07 9.45 -1.90
N SER A 170 -20.60 9.68 -3.11
CA SER A 170 -20.99 10.81 -3.96
C SER A 170 -21.95 10.39 -5.09
N GLY A 171 -22.79 9.39 -4.87
CA GLY A 171 -23.79 8.93 -5.83
C GLY A 171 -23.25 7.94 -6.88
N SER A 172 -24.04 7.72 -7.95
CA SER A 172 -23.80 6.65 -8.93
C SER A 172 -22.60 6.88 -9.88
N ALA A 173 -22.06 8.09 -9.92
CA ALA A 173 -20.92 8.43 -10.78
C ALA A 173 -19.54 8.17 -10.14
N GLN A 174 -19.51 7.79 -8.86
CA GLN A 174 -18.26 7.53 -8.17
C GLN A 174 -17.69 6.17 -8.57
N THR A 175 -16.53 6.18 -9.19
CA THR A 175 -15.81 4.97 -9.63
C THR A 175 -14.69 4.57 -8.67
N GLN A 176 -14.06 5.54 -7.99
CA GLN A 176 -12.92 5.32 -7.08
C GLN A 176 -13.32 5.55 -5.62
N ALA A 177 -12.58 4.97 -4.70
CA ALA A 177 -12.73 5.24 -3.28
C ALA A 177 -12.46 6.73 -2.99
N ALA A 178 -13.39 7.37 -2.27
CA ALA A 178 -13.26 8.75 -1.81
C ALA A 178 -13.17 8.75 -0.29
N VAL A 179 -11.97 8.91 0.23
CA VAL A 179 -11.67 8.87 1.67
C VAL A 179 -11.04 10.18 2.09
N THR A 180 -11.45 10.69 3.23
CA THR A 180 -10.77 11.79 3.92
C THR A 180 -10.33 11.33 5.29
N TYR A 181 -9.04 11.33 5.53
CA TYR A 181 -8.45 11.08 6.84
C TYR A 181 -8.45 12.38 7.65
N ASP A 182 -8.95 12.34 8.88
CA ASP A 182 -8.69 13.36 9.89
C ASP A 182 -7.38 13.00 10.60
N MET A 183 -6.31 13.70 10.24
CA MET A 183 -4.97 13.41 10.74
C MET A 183 -4.82 13.75 12.22
N ASN A 184 -5.60 14.72 12.72
CA ASN A 184 -5.58 15.07 14.14
C ASN A 184 -6.09 13.91 14.99
N ILE A 185 -7.19 13.27 14.57
CA ILE A 185 -7.72 12.08 15.23
C ILE A 185 -6.77 10.88 15.00
N LEU A 186 -6.33 10.67 13.76
CA LEU A 186 -5.53 9.50 13.39
C LEU A 186 -4.19 9.44 14.11
N GLN A 187 -3.52 10.58 14.24
CA GLN A 187 -2.15 10.67 14.80
C GLN A 187 -2.08 11.37 16.16
N GLY A 188 -3.21 11.73 16.77
CA GLY A 188 -3.24 12.44 18.03
C GLY A 188 -2.60 13.84 17.96
N ILE A 189 -2.78 14.55 16.84
CA ILE A 189 -2.21 15.88 16.65
C ILE A 189 -3.02 16.92 17.44
N HIS A 190 -2.40 17.57 18.40
CA HIS A 190 -3.00 18.67 19.16
C HIS A 190 -2.78 20.00 18.43
N SER A 191 -3.81 20.47 17.70
CA SER A 191 -3.78 21.72 16.94
C SER A 191 -5.19 22.28 16.77
N ASP A 192 -5.33 23.61 16.73
CA ASP A 192 -6.57 24.28 16.37
C ASP A 192 -6.92 24.10 14.87
N THR A 193 -5.92 23.78 14.06
CA THR A 193 -6.09 23.47 12.64
C THR A 193 -6.32 21.97 12.47
N THR A 194 -7.39 21.60 11.76
CA THR A 194 -7.62 20.22 11.36
C THR A 194 -6.89 19.93 10.05
N PHE A 195 -5.96 18.98 10.08
CA PHE A 195 -5.25 18.50 8.91
C PHE A 195 -5.97 17.30 8.32
N CYS A 196 -6.25 17.37 7.04
CA CYS A 196 -6.93 16.30 6.30
C CYS A 196 -6.01 15.76 5.20
N VAL A 197 -6.09 14.45 4.97
CA VAL A 197 -5.56 13.83 3.76
C VAL A 197 -6.71 13.20 3.00
N SER A 198 -6.96 13.67 1.78
CA SER A 198 -8.07 13.15 0.95
C SER A 198 -7.56 12.43 -0.29
N LEU A 199 -8.19 11.31 -0.61
CA LEU A 199 -7.93 10.52 -1.82
C LEU A 199 -9.05 10.75 -2.84
N ASN A 200 -8.65 11.04 -4.07
CA ASN A 200 -9.51 11.12 -5.25
C ASN A 200 -10.66 12.15 -5.12
N GLN A 201 -10.44 13.23 -4.36
CA GLN A 201 -11.44 14.27 -4.11
C GLN A 201 -10.94 15.70 -4.39
N THR A 202 -9.84 15.88 -5.08
CA THR A 202 -9.21 17.19 -5.33
C THR A 202 -10.15 18.26 -5.87
N PRO A 203 -11.09 17.97 -6.80
CA PRO A 203 -12.01 18.99 -7.31
C PRO A 203 -12.96 19.56 -6.25
N MET A 204 -13.13 18.89 -5.11
CA MET A 204 -14.01 19.28 -4.01
C MET A 204 -13.29 20.11 -2.94
N ILE A 205 -11.96 20.13 -2.94
CA ILE A 205 -11.13 20.83 -1.96
C ILE A 205 -10.98 22.29 -2.39
N ASN A 206 -11.14 23.22 -1.45
CA ASN A 206 -10.81 24.63 -1.71
C ASN A 206 -9.32 24.77 -2.02
N PRO A 207 -8.92 25.26 -3.21
CA PRO A 207 -7.52 25.38 -3.61
C PRO A 207 -6.66 26.17 -2.62
N LEU A 208 -7.22 27.17 -1.93
CA LEU A 208 -6.51 27.98 -0.94
C LEU A 208 -6.20 27.22 0.37
N LYS A 209 -6.78 26.03 0.56
CA LYS A 209 -6.56 25.18 1.73
C LYS A 209 -5.68 23.96 1.44
N ILE A 210 -5.20 23.83 0.22
CA ILE A 210 -4.28 22.75 -0.17
C ILE A 210 -2.88 23.11 0.32
N LEU A 211 -2.28 22.18 1.04
CA LEU A 211 -0.90 22.28 1.54
C LEU A 211 0.08 21.54 0.64
N ALA A 212 -0.30 20.35 0.15
CA ALA A 212 0.50 19.55 -0.76
C ALA A 212 -0.36 18.58 -1.58
N ARG A 213 0.15 18.16 -2.77
CA ARG A 213 -0.47 17.15 -3.62
C ARG A 213 0.56 16.09 -3.97
N TYR A 214 0.10 14.85 -4.02
CA TYR A 214 0.90 13.68 -4.34
C TYR A 214 0.09 12.73 -5.23
N THR A 215 0.78 11.90 -6.00
CA THR A 215 0.20 10.72 -6.63
C THR A 215 0.80 9.50 -5.97
N TYR A 216 -0.02 8.65 -5.38
CA TYR A 216 0.40 7.39 -4.79
C TYR A 216 -0.24 6.22 -5.50
N ALA A 217 0.61 5.32 -6.00
CA ALA A 217 0.17 4.08 -6.60
C ALA A 217 -0.04 3.01 -5.53
N HIS A 218 -1.22 2.37 -5.54
CA HIS A 218 -1.55 1.29 -4.62
C HIS A 218 -1.72 -0.03 -5.37
N PRO A 219 -1.21 -1.16 -4.82
CA PRO A 219 -1.36 -2.47 -5.43
C PRO A 219 -2.84 -2.88 -5.48
N GLN A 220 -3.25 -3.47 -6.59
CA GLN A 220 -4.61 -3.95 -6.80
C GLN A 220 -4.67 -5.46 -6.61
N TYR A 221 -5.40 -5.90 -5.60
CA TYR A 221 -5.48 -7.31 -5.23
C TYR A 221 -6.59 -8.03 -6.00
N SER A 222 -6.19 -9.01 -6.79
CA SER A 222 -7.05 -9.91 -7.54
C SER A 222 -6.77 -11.37 -7.14
N LEU A 223 -7.54 -12.32 -7.66
CA LEU A 223 -7.23 -13.74 -7.49
C LEU A 223 -5.86 -14.11 -8.08
N ALA A 224 -5.48 -13.51 -9.21
CA ALA A 224 -4.17 -13.69 -9.82
C ALA A 224 -3.05 -13.10 -8.93
N ALA A 225 -3.25 -11.90 -8.36
CA ALA A 225 -2.31 -11.28 -7.45
C ALA A 225 -2.06 -12.15 -6.19
N VAL A 226 -3.13 -12.67 -5.58
CA VAL A 226 -3.02 -13.56 -4.41
C VAL A 226 -2.34 -14.89 -4.77
N ALA A 227 -2.62 -15.44 -5.94
CA ALA A 227 -1.92 -16.64 -6.42
C ALA A 227 -0.43 -16.38 -6.63
N ALA A 228 -0.07 -15.21 -7.19
CA ALA A 228 1.31 -14.79 -7.39
C ALA A 228 2.08 -14.60 -6.05
N GLN A 229 1.44 -14.03 -5.03
CA GLN A 229 2.04 -13.89 -3.70
C GLN A 229 2.51 -15.24 -3.13
N ASN A 230 1.79 -16.33 -3.39
CA ASN A 230 2.15 -17.67 -2.91
C ASN A 230 3.34 -18.29 -3.67
N ARG A 231 3.79 -17.67 -4.76
CA ARG A 231 4.89 -18.12 -5.62
C ARG A 231 6.18 -17.33 -5.39
N TRP A 232 6.26 -16.48 -4.37
CA TRP A 232 7.43 -15.61 -4.13
C TRP A 232 8.75 -16.38 -4.03
N GLU A 233 8.73 -17.62 -3.52
CA GLU A 233 9.92 -18.49 -3.39
C GLU A 233 10.57 -18.82 -4.76
N GLU A 234 9.78 -18.81 -5.85
CA GLU A 234 10.30 -19.05 -7.20
C GLU A 234 11.27 -17.94 -7.66
N LEU A 235 11.12 -16.74 -7.08
CA LEU A 235 11.94 -15.56 -7.40
C LEU A 235 13.06 -15.34 -6.39
N HIS A 236 12.93 -15.91 -5.18
CA HIS A 236 13.77 -15.57 -4.03
C HIS A 236 15.20 -16.10 -4.19
N GLY A 237 16.17 -15.21 -4.43
CA GLY A 237 17.57 -15.54 -4.66
C GLY A 237 17.90 -16.04 -6.07
N ALA A 238 16.89 -16.23 -6.92
CA ALA A 238 17.09 -16.62 -8.31
C ALA A 238 17.88 -15.53 -9.05
N ARG A 239 18.94 -15.94 -9.76
CA ARG A 239 19.78 -15.03 -10.55
C ARG A 239 20.31 -13.83 -9.73
N HIS A 240 20.73 -14.06 -8.47
CA HIS A 240 21.26 -13.04 -7.55
C HIS A 240 20.26 -11.93 -7.17
N THR A 241 18.96 -12.18 -7.31
CA THR A 241 17.91 -11.17 -7.17
C THR A 241 16.92 -11.54 -6.08
N PHE A 242 16.52 -10.57 -5.26
CA PHE A 242 15.55 -10.71 -4.19
C PHE A 242 14.51 -9.61 -4.26
N TYR A 243 13.31 -9.88 -3.76
CA TYR A 243 12.18 -8.96 -3.80
C TYR A 243 11.52 -8.87 -2.44
N CYS A 244 11.38 -7.66 -1.90
CA CYS A 244 10.58 -7.37 -0.72
C CYS A 244 9.65 -6.19 -0.97
N GLY A 245 8.60 -6.09 -0.19
CA GLY A 245 7.60 -5.05 -0.29
C GLY A 245 6.27 -5.48 0.32
N ALA A 246 5.45 -4.51 0.69
CA ALA A 246 4.15 -4.77 1.31
C ALA A 246 3.17 -5.53 0.38
N TYR A 247 3.38 -5.47 -0.92
CA TYR A 247 2.58 -6.17 -1.93
C TYR A 247 2.63 -7.70 -1.82
N TRP A 248 3.61 -8.25 -1.10
CA TRP A 248 3.68 -9.69 -0.83
C TRP A 248 2.67 -10.20 0.20
N ALA A 249 1.89 -9.28 0.82
CA ALA A 249 0.80 -9.65 1.72
C ALA A 249 -0.37 -8.65 1.58
N ASN A 250 -0.79 -7.95 2.65
CA ASN A 250 -2.00 -7.11 2.62
C ASN A 250 -1.76 -5.66 2.18
N GLY A 251 -0.51 -5.23 2.03
CA GLY A 251 -0.14 -3.89 1.58
C GLY A 251 0.15 -2.89 2.69
N PHE A 252 0.44 -3.32 3.91
CA PHE A 252 0.70 -2.46 5.06
C PHE A 252 2.16 -2.50 5.50
N HIS A 253 2.56 -1.59 6.42
CA HIS A 253 3.94 -1.45 6.90
C HIS A 253 4.51 -2.78 7.42
N GLU A 254 3.76 -3.50 8.26
CA GLU A 254 4.19 -4.80 8.80
C GLU A 254 4.43 -5.84 7.71
N ASP A 255 3.64 -5.81 6.64
CA ASP A 255 3.83 -6.72 5.50
C ASP A 255 5.15 -6.42 4.78
N GLY A 256 5.51 -5.13 4.68
CA GLY A 256 6.81 -4.69 4.17
C GLY A 256 7.96 -5.22 5.02
N VAL A 257 7.87 -5.04 6.35
CA VAL A 257 8.87 -5.55 7.30
C VAL A 257 8.97 -7.06 7.23
N SER A 258 7.85 -7.77 7.29
CA SER A 258 7.81 -9.25 7.22
C SER A 258 8.42 -9.78 5.93
N SER A 259 8.20 -9.11 4.79
CA SER A 259 8.80 -9.50 3.51
C SER A 259 10.32 -9.25 3.49
N ALA A 260 10.78 -8.14 4.09
CA ALA A 260 12.21 -7.84 4.21
C ALA A 260 12.93 -8.84 5.13
N LEU A 261 12.29 -9.26 6.22
CA LEU A 261 12.84 -10.30 7.10
C LEU A 261 13.00 -11.63 6.40
N ARG A 262 12.07 -12.03 5.51
CA ARG A 262 12.25 -13.23 4.68
C ARG A 262 13.46 -13.13 3.77
N VAL A 263 13.75 -11.93 3.24
CA VAL A 263 14.98 -11.69 2.46
C VAL A 263 16.20 -11.79 3.38
N ALA A 264 16.19 -11.14 4.55
CA ALA A 264 17.29 -11.19 5.52
C ALA A 264 17.65 -12.61 5.94
N GLN A 265 16.66 -13.48 6.17
CA GLN A 265 16.85 -14.89 6.50
C GLN A 265 17.66 -15.66 5.43
N ALA A 266 17.52 -15.30 4.14
CA ALA A 266 18.33 -15.91 3.08
C ALA A 266 19.82 -15.53 3.17
N PHE A 267 20.15 -14.48 3.92
CA PHE A 267 21.52 -14.06 4.23
C PHE A 267 22.01 -14.53 5.62
N GLY A 268 21.17 -15.31 6.33
CA GLY A 268 21.48 -15.79 7.68
C GLY A 268 21.23 -14.77 8.78
N GLU A 269 20.58 -13.66 8.46
CA GLU A 269 20.25 -12.58 9.40
C GLU A 269 18.85 -12.76 10.00
N THR A 270 18.71 -12.47 11.29
CA THR A 270 17.45 -12.48 12.03
C THR A 270 17.37 -11.25 12.93
N LEU A 271 16.15 -10.77 13.20
CA LEU A 271 15.91 -9.75 14.24
C LEU A 271 15.98 -10.39 15.62
#